data_a6c23bbb9e1d0b7fe53835e3658efb8a
#
_entry.id   a6c23bbb9e1d0b7fe53835e3658efb8a
#
_cell.length_a   1.000
_cell.length_b   1.000
_cell.length_c   1.000
_cell.angle_alpha   90.00
_cell.angle_beta   90.00
_cell.angle_gamma   90.00
#
_symmetry.space_group_name_H-M   'P 1'
#
loop_
_entity.id
_entity.type
_entity.pdbx_description
1 polymer ?
#
loop_
_entity_poly.entity_id
_entity_poly.type
_entity_poly.pdbx_seq_one_letter_code
_entity_poly.pdbx_strand_id
1 'polypeptide(L)'
;MKTLKDYKLLFRNYWGYGEQDTPMCWGCYQKPAVDIHHLISKKMGGVKNNRLNRIDNLFPVCRSCHTIAHQHKDINEEWKVHLKEKIDNKEYEENND
;
A
#
# COMPACT_ATOMS: atom_id res chain seq x y z
N MET A 1 -21.85 -5.63 -1.60
CA MET A 1 -20.90 -6.34 -0.75
C MET A 1 -19.46 -6.04 -1.13
N LYS A 2 -18.64 -5.78 -0.17
CA LYS A 2 -17.26 -5.44 -0.43
C LYS A 2 -16.41 -6.69 -0.65
N THR A 3 -15.52 -6.60 -1.62
CA THR A 3 -14.63 -7.70 -1.97
C THR A 3 -13.18 -7.31 -1.69
N LEU A 4 -12.27 -8.25 -1.88
CA LEU A 4 -10.86 -7.97 -1.71
C LEU A 4 -10.34 -6.92 -2.68
N LYS A 5 -11.06 -6.65 -3.77
CA LYS A 5 -10.66 -5.64 -4.73
C LYS A 5 -10.90 -4.22 -4.25
N ASP A 6 -11.71 -4.06 -3.21
CA ASP A 6 -12.03 -2.72 -2.70
C ASP A 6 -10.81 -1.99 -2.16
N TYR A 7 -9.80 -2.72 -1.67
CA TYR A 7 -8.61 -2.06 -1.17
C TYR A 7 -7.83 -1.36 -2.28
N LYS A 8 -7.90 -1.86 -3.49
CA LYS A 8 -7.24 -1.21 -4.62
C LYS A 8 -7.90 0.12 -4.94
N LEU A 9 -9.21 0.15 -4.90
CA LEU A 9 -9.96 1.38 -5.12
C LEU A 9 -9.71 2.37 -3.99
N LEU A 10 -9.68 1.90 -2.76
CA LEU A 10 -9.38 2.72 -1.60
C LEU A 10 -8.01 3.39 -1.77
N PHE A 11 -7.02 2.63 -2.19
CA PHE A 11 -5.67 3.14 -2.41
C PHE A 11 -5.68 4.23 -3.47
N ARG A 12 -6.30 3.97 -4.61
CA ARG A 12 -6.34 4.93 -5.71
C ARG A 12 -7.04 6.22 -5.32
N ASN A 13 -8.15 6.10 -4.63
CA ASN A 13 -8.92 7.27 -4.21
C ASN A 13 -8.14 8.13 -3.23
N TYR A 14 -7.50 7.50 -2.27
CA TYR A 14 -6.75 8.24 -1.26
C TYR A 14 -5.56 8.99 -1.88
N TRP A 15 -4.81 8.32 -2.75
CA TRP A 15 -3.58 8.88 -3.32
C TRP A 15 -3.81 9.65 -4.62
N GLY A 16 -5.04 9.68 -5.13
CA GLY A 16 -5.39 10.47 -6.29
C GLY A 16 -5.07 9.82 -7.62
N TYR A 17 -5.02 8.50 -7.69
CA TYR A 17 -4.80 7.79 -8.95
C TYR A 17 -6.12 7.48 -9.65
N GLY A 18 -6.22 7.85 -10.93
CA GLY A 18 -7.36 7.48 -11.74
C GLY A 18 -7.28 6.02 -12.17
N GLU A 19 -8.33 5.56 -12.85
CA GLU A 19 -8.41 4.17 -13.27
C GLU A 19 -7.28 3.76 -14.21
N GLN A 20 -6.80 4.70 -15.00
CA GLN A 20 -5.76 4.40 -15.99
C GLN A 20 -4.36 4.76 -15.50
N ASP A 21 -4.26 5.34 -14.33
CA ASP A 21 -2.98 5.69 -13.77
C ASP A 21 -2.36 4.45 -13.13
N THR A 22 -1.06 4.27 -13.35
CA THR A 22 -0.32 3.18 -12.74
C THR A 22 0.70 3.76 -11.79
N PRO A 23 0.55 3.52 -10.48
CA PRO A 23 1.54 4.03 -9.54
C PRO A 23 2.88 3.32 -9.76
N MET A 24 3.94 4.00 -9.42
CA MET A 24 5.26 3.40 -9.44
C MET A 24 5.42 2.50 -8.23
N CYS A 25 6.24 1.47 -8.36
CA CYS A 25 6.58 0.63 -7.22
C CYS A 25 7.26 1.47 -6.15
N TRP A 26 6.72 1.46 -4.94
CA TRP A 26 7.31 2.22 -3.84
C TRP A 26 8.43 1.47 -3.15
N GLY A 27 8.66 0.20 -3.52
CA GLY A 27 9.77 -0.56 -2.99
C GLY A 27 11.08 -0.24 -3.69
N CYS A 28 11.07 -0.15 -5.01
CA CYS A 28 12.30 0.09 -5.76
C CYS A 28 12.27 1.37 -6.59
N TYR A 29 11.09 1.92 -6.85
CA TYR A 29 10.91 3.13 -7.66
C TYR A 29 11.48 3.01 -9.07
N GLN A 30 11.54 1.79 -9.60
CA GLN A 30 12.10 1.58 -10.93
C GLN A 30 11.13 0.94 -11.91
N LYS A 31 10.06 0.36 -11.41
CA LYS A 31 9.09 -0.35 -12.23
C LYS A 31 7.69 0.04 -11.82
N PRO A 32 6.71 -0.07 -12.73
CA PRO A 32 5.32 0.15 -12.34
C PRO A 32 4.90 -0.88 -11.29
N ALA A 33 4.06 -0.45 -10.37
CA ALA A 33 3.49 -1.37 -9.40
C ALA A 33 2.43 -2.23 -10.07
N VAL A 34 2.43 -3.51 -9.77
CA VAL A 34 1.41 -4.43 -10.29
C VAL A 34 0.54 -5.00 -9.18
N ASP A 35 1.00 -4.91 -7.95
CA ASP A 35 0.26 -5.41 -6.79
C ASP A 35 0.17 -4.33 -5.72
N ILE A 36 -0.88 -4.41 -4.91
CA ILE A 36 -0.98 -3.62 -3.68
C ILE A 36 -0.72 -4.59 -2.54
N HIS A 37 0.42 -4.41 -1.89
CA HIS A 37 0.86 -5.30 -0.83
C HIS A 37 0.34 -4.84 0.52
N HIS A 38 -0.15 -5.80 1.30
CA HIS A 38 -0.55 -5.53 2.68
C HIS A 38 0.69 -5.72 3.56
N LEU A 39 1.13 -4.63 4.20
CA LEU A 39 2.34 -4.69 5.03
C LEU A 39 2.14 -5.61 6.22
N ILE A 40 0.93 -5.62 6.80
CA ILE A 40 0.56 -6.62 7.78
C ILE A 40 -0.22 -7.68 7.04
N SER A 41 0.27 -8.90 7.06
CA SER A 41 -0.29 -10.00 6.30
C SER A 41 -1.71 -10.35 6.75
N LYS A 42 -2.54 -10.70 5.80
CA LYS A 42 -3.88 -11.17 6.10
C LYS A 42 -3.88 -12.41 6.97
N LYS A 43 -2.84 -13.22 6.88
CA LYS A 43 -2.71 -14.41 7.71
C LYS A 43 -2.51 -14.06 9.17
N MET A 44 -1.91 -12.93 9.45
CA MET A 44 -1.63 -12.50 10.82
C MET A 44 -2.79 -11.75 11.44
N GLY A 45 -3.63 -11.12 10.63
CA GLY A 45 -4.70 -10.28 11.12
C GLY A 45 -6.10 -10.85 11.01
N GLY A 46 -6.22 -11.99 10.35
CA GLY A 46 -7.53 -12.59 10.15
C GLY A 46 -8.26 -12.01 8.94
N VAL A 47 -8.82 -12.90 8.15
CA VAL A 47 -9.43 -12.55 6.87
C VAL A 47 -10.79 -11.89 7.01
N LYS A 48 -11.44 -12.10 8.11
CA LYS A 48 -12.81 -11.63 8.30
C LYS A 48 -12.92 -10.17 8.58
N ASN A 49 -11.79 -9.52 8.67
CA ASN A 49 -11.74 -8.21 9.23
C ASN A 49 -11.14 -7.26 8.21
N ASN A 50 -11.87 -6.22 7.90
CA ASN A 50 -11.40 -5.23 6.94
C ASN A 50 -10.35 -4.29 7.51
N ARG A 51 -9.87 -4.57 8.72
CA ARG A 51 -8.85 -3.73 9.35
C ARG A 51 -7.57 -3.66 8.57
N LEU A 52 -7.27 -4.72 7.80
CA LEU A 52 -6.05 -4.75 7.02
C LEU A 52 -6.16 -3.95 5.72
N ASN A 53 -7.38 -3.63 5.31
CA ASN A 53 -7.61 -2.82 4.11
C ASN A 53 -7.64 -1.34 4.50
N ARG A 54 -6.55 -0.87 5.05
CA ARG A 54 -6.41 0.52 5.49
C ARG A 54 -5.28 1.18 4.72
N ILE A 55 -5.40 2.48 4.54
CA ILE A 55 -4.39 3.26 3.81
C ILE A 55 -3.00 3.06 4.39
N ASP A 56 -2.89 2.94 5.71
CA ASP A 56 -1.60 2.77 6.36
C ASP A 56 -1.07 1.34 6.29
N ASN A 57 -1.72 0.47 5.53
CA ASN A 57 -1.28 -0.91 5.34
C ASN A 57 -1.13 -1.29 3.86
N LEU A 58 -1.40 -0.36 2.94
CA LEU A 58 -1.40 -0.63 1.51
C LEU A 58 -0.21 0.02 0.83
N PHE A 59 0.59 -0.78 0.16
CA PHE A 59 1.85 -0.34 -0.41
C PHE A 59 1.98 -0.87 -1.84
N PRO A 60 2.08 -0.01 -2.86
CA PRO A 60 2.15 -0.49 -4.25
C PRO A 60 3.55 -1.01 -4.56
N VAL A 61 3.61 -2.20 -5.13
CA VAL A 61 4.89 -2.85 -5.42
C VAL A 61 4.84 -3.55 -6.76
N CYS A 62 6.00 -3.65 -7.40
CA CYS A 62 6.16 -4.50 -8.55
C CYS A 62 6.24 -5.96 -8.08
N ARG A 63 6.16 -6.88 -9.01
CA ARG A 63 6.13 -8.31 -8.67
C ARG A 63 7.40 -8.73 -7.90
N SER A 64 8.55 -8.23 -8.33
CA SER A 64 9.82 -8.58 -7.68
C SER A 64 9.86 -8.11 -6.23
N CYS A 65 9.44 -6.87 -5.98
CA CYS A 65 9.42 -6.34 -4.62
C CYS A 65 8.40 -7.05 -3.76
N HIS A 66 7.26 -7.43 -4.35
CA HIS A 66 6.25 -8.19 -3.62
C HIS A 66 6.81 -9.53 -3.14
N THR A 67 7.54 -10.21 -4.03
CA THR A 67 8.18 -11.48 -3.68
C THR A 67 9.21 -11.29 -2.57
N ILE A 68 10.02 -10.24 -2.66
CA ILE A 68 11.03 -9.94 -1.65
C ILE A 68 10.36 -9.69 -0.29
N ALA A 69 9.25 -8.99 -0.28
CA ALA A 69 8.54 -8.69 0.96
C ALA A 69 8.03 -9.96 1.65
N HIS A 70 7.68 -10.98 0.88
CA HIS A 70 7.25 -12.26 1.45
C HIS A 70 8.41 -13.08 1.98
N GLN A 71 9.59 -12.91 1.42
CA GLN A 71 10.77 -13.65 1.83
C GLN A 71 11.55 -12.97 2.94
N HIS A 72 11.48 -11.65 2.99
CA HIS A 72 12.26 -10.85 3.94
C HIS A 72 11.32 -9.91 4.70
N LYS A 73 10.83 -10.38 5.83
CA LYS A 73 9.80 -9.66 6.58
C LYS A 73 10.28 -8.34 7.18
N ASP A 74 11.56 -8.20 7.40
CA ASP A 74 12.12 -6.95 7.92
C ASP A 74 11.92 -5.79 6.97
N ILE A 75 11.82 -6.06 5.67
CA ILE A 75 11.56 -5.03 4.68
C ILE A 75 10.19 -4.39 4.89
N ASN A 76 9.22 -5.16 5.38
CA ASN A 76 7.89 -4.62 5.66
C ASN A 76 7.92 -3.57 6.75
N GLU A 77 8.82 -3.72 7.72
CA GLU A 77 8.96 -2.73 8.78
C GLU A 77 9.51 -1.42 8.24
N GLU A 78 10.48 -1.49 7.33
CA GLU A 78 11.01 -0.30 6.68
C GLU A 78 9.93 0.38 5.84
N TRP A 79 9.14 -0.39 5.13
CA TRP A 79 8.07 0.16 4.31
C TRP A 79 6.96 0.78 5.14
N LYS A 80 6.71 0.28 6.34
CA LYS A 80 5.73 0.89 7.24
C LYS A 80 6.15 2.30 7.61
N VAL A 81 7.42 2.49 7.92
CA VAL A 81 7.94 3.81 8.26
C VAL A 81 7.81 4.74 7.05
N HIS A 82 8.20 4.25 5.89
CA HIS A 82 8.13 5.03 4.65
C HIS A 82 6.69 5.44 4.33
N LEU A 83 5.78 4.50 4.45
CA LEU A 83 4.36 4.76 4.19
C LEU A 83 3.80 5.78 5.18
N LYS A 84 4.15 5.65 6.44
CA LYS A 84 3.70 6.59 7.45
C LYS A 84 4.17 8.00 7.13
N GLU A 85 5.41 8.14 6.70
CA GLU A 85 5.94 9.44 6.32
C GLU A 85 5.17 10.03 5.15
N LYS A 86 4.84 9.19 4.16
CA LYS A 86 4.06 9.66 3.00
C LYS A 86 2.67 10.13 3.41
N ILE A 87 2.03 9.39 4.30
CA ILE A 87 0.70 9.75 4.79
C ILE A 87 0.76 11.04 5.59
N ASP A 88 1.73 11.15 6.47
CA ASP A 88 1.89 12.34 7.29
C ASP A 88 2.12 13.58 6.41
N ASN A 89 2.96 13.45 5.39
CA ASN A 89 3.23 14.55 4.48
C ASN A 89 1.99 14.95 3.69
N LYS A 90 1.21 13.97 3.25
CA LYS A 90 -0.01 14.23 2.51
C LYS A 90 -1.02 14.99 3.37
N GLU A 91 -1.20 14.54 4.61
CA GLU A 91 -2.14 15.17 5.51
C GLU A 91 -1.69 16.56 5.91
N TYR A 92 -0.39 16.73 6.08
CA TYR A 92 0.17 18.05 6.38
C TYR A 92 -0.12 19.03 5.24
N GLU A 93 0.12 18.61 4.01
CA GLU A 93 -0.13 19.45 2.85
C GLU A 93 -1.59 19.82 2.70
N GLU A 94 -2.49 18.86 2.96
CA GLU A 94 -3.91 19.10 2.86
C GLU A 94 -4.40 20.07 3.94
N ASN A 95 -3.78 20.03 5.10
CA ASN A 95 -4.18 20.89 6.22
C ASN A 95 -3.59 22.29 6.16
N ASN A 96 -2.62 22.50 5.28
CA ASN A 96 -1.92 23.78 5.18
C ASN A 96 -2.21 24.56 3.90
N ASP A 97 -3.25 24.18 3.21
CA ASP A 97 -3.69 24.93 2.02
C ASP A 97 -4.38 26.22 2.38
#